data_6d7c28741e013cbcf4d5d0c7722ec41e
#
_entry.id   6d7c28741e013cbcf4d5d0c7722ec41e
#
_cell.length_a   1.000
_cell.length_b   1.000
_cell.length_c   1.000
_cell.angle_alpha   90.00
_cell.angle_beta   90.00
_cell.angle_gamma   90.00
#
_symmetry.space_group_name_H-M   'P 1'
#
loop_
_entity.id
_entity.type
_entity.pdbx_description
1 polymer ?
#
loop_
_entity_poly.entity_id
_entity_poly.type
_entity_poly.pdbx_seq_one_letter_code
_entity_poly.pdbx_strand_id
1 'polypeptide(L)'
;AVEMPPKPTDRPLRLPIQDVYKISGIGTVPVGKVETGILERGKTVVFNPSQKAAGVKDIEMHHTSHAKAEPGDNVGFNVRGLAANDIRRGDVAGYGDNEPMFVRHDETFVGQVQLMDIPKAIGVGYTPVFHAHTAQVAVRFVELLENSKTKEANPAFLKTGDAALVRFQPTKPMAIEQMDAFPELSRFAIRDMGKTVAAGVCMKIDKK
;
A
#
# COMPACT_ATOMS: atom_id res chain seq x y z
N ALA A 1 9.41 18.60 -27.30
CA ALA A 1 9.05 17.22 -26.94
C ALA A 1 9.13 17.09 -25.42
N VAL A 2 8.04 16.67 -24.79
CA VAL A 2 8.03 16.36 -23.35
C VAL A 2 8.68 14.99 -23.20
N GLU A 3 9.84 14.94 -22.58
CA GLU A 3 10.46 13.67 -22.24
C GLU A 3 9.62 13.01 -21.14
N MET A 4 9.10 11.82 -21.43
CA MET A 4 8.44 11.01 -20.41
C MET A 4 9.51 10.54 -19.42
N PRO A 5 9.25 10.64 -18.10
CA PRO A 5 10.20 10.10 -17.12
C PRO A 5 10.42 8.60 -17.36
N PRO A 6 11.63 8.06 -17.13
CA PRO A 6 11.89 6.64 -17.33
C PRO A 6 10.99 5.80 -16.43
N LYS A 7 10.43 4.72 -16.99
CA LYS A 7 9.63 3.76 -16.23
C LYS A 7 10.52 3.06 -15.19
N PRO A 8 10.04 2.83 -13.95
CA PRO A 8 10.84 2.18 -12.91
C PRO A 8 10.91 0.65 -13.10
N THR A 9 11.46 0.21 -14.24
CA THR A 9 11.51 -1.21 -14.63
C THR A 9 12.62 -2.00 -13.93
N ASP A 10 13.68 -1.33 -13.50
CA ASP A 10 14.84 -1.91 -12.83
C ASP A 10 14.68 -2.00 -11.29
N ARG A 11 13.55 -1.56 -10.77
CA ARG A 11 13.24 -1.62 -9.35
C ARG A 11 12.54 -2.95 -9.01
N PRO A 12 12.54 -3.37 -7.72
CA PRO A 12 11.78 -4.55 -7.32
C PRO A 12 10.30 -4.45 -7.68
N LEU A 13 9.70 -5.59 -8.02
CA LEU A 13 8.28 -5.62 -8.38
C LEU A 13 7.40 -5.20 -7.21
N ARG A 14 6.49 -4.27 -7.47
CA ARG A 14 5.38 -3.90 -6.57
C ARG A 14 4.11 -3.77 -7.40
N LEU A 15 3.15 -4.63 -7.11
CA LEU A 15 1.88 -4.70 -7.83
C LEU A 15 0.74 -4.77 -6.82
N PRO A 16 0.12 -3.62 -6.46
CA PRO A 16 -1.03 -3.60 -5.57
C PRO A 16 -2.24 -4.31 -6.20
N ILE A 17 -2.89 -5.17 -5.43
CA ILE A 17 -4.02 -5.96 -5.88
C ILE A 17 -5.32 -5.20 -5.65
N GLN A 18 -6.07 -4.95 -6.73
CA GLN A 18 -7.36 -4.27 -6.71
C GLN A 18 -8.52 -5.23 -6.48
N ASP A 19 -8.42 -6.43 -7.05
CA ASP A 19 -9.47 -7.43 -6.97
C ASP A 19 -8.91 -8.83 -7.23
N VAL A 20 -9.66 -9.86 -6.85
CA VAL A 20 -9.29 -11.25 -7.07
C VAL A 20 -10.51 -12.00 -7.61
N TYR A 21 -10.38 -12.58 -8.80
CA TYR A 21 -11.44 -13.33 -9.44
C TYR A 21 -11.15 -14.82 -9.44
N LYS A 22 -12.22 -15.61 -9.33
CA LYS A 22 -12.18 -17.04 -9.60
C LYS A 22 -12.84 -17.28 -10.94
N ILE A 23 -12.05 -17.69 -11.94
CA ILE A 23 -12.53 -17.91 -13.29
C ILE A 23 -12.56 -19.41 -13.56
N SER A 24 -13.74 -19.93 -13.94
CA SER A 24 -13.92 -21.35 -14.23
C SER A 24 -12.99 -21.79 -15.37
N GLY A 25 -12.26 -22.90 -15.15
CA GLY A 25 -11.31 -23.43 -16.12
C GLY A 25 -9.95 -22.73 -16.13
N ILE A 26 -9.82 -21.57 -15.48
CA ILE A 26 -8.57 -20.81 -15.41
C ILE A 26 -7.99 -20.81 -13.98
N GLY A 27 -8.81 -20.52 -12.97
CA GLY A 27 -8.42 -20.51 -11.57
C GLY A 27 -8.47 -19.12 -10.97
N THR A 28 -7.55 -18.85 -10.04
CA THR A 28 -7.47 -17.59 -9.31
C THR A 28 -6.71 -16.56 -10.14
N VAL A 29 -7.34 -15.38 -10.35
CA VAL A 29 -6.81 -14.29 -11.16
C VAL A 29 -6.85 -12.99 -10.35
N PRO A 30 -5.76 -12.62 -9.66
CA PRO A 30 -5.63 -11.28 -9.11
C PRO A 30 -5.45 -10.23 -10.21
N VAL A 31 -5.99 -9.04 -9.97
CA VAL A 31 -5.97 -7.92 -10.91
C VAL A 31 -5.39 -6.69 -10.20
N GLY A 32 -4.52 -5.98 -10.88
CA GLY A 32 -3.93 -4.76 -10.36
C GLY A 32 -3.10 -4.02 -11.39
N LYS A 33 -2.47 -2.95 -10.92
CA LYS A 33 -1.58 -2.11 -11.73
C LYS A 33 -0.14 -2.28 -11.25
N VAL A 34 0.78 -2.55 -12.17
CA VAL A 34 2.21 -2.59 -11.83
C VAL A 34 2.69 -1.18 -11.50
N GLU A 35 3.19 -0.98 -10.28
CA GLU A 35 3.75 0.30 -9.85
C GLU A 35 5.25 0.37 -10.11
N THR A 36 6.00 -0.68 -9.76
CA THR A 36 7.44 -0.78 -10.00
C THR A 36 7.80 -2.19 -10.43
N GLY A 37 8.92 -2.32 -11.13
CA GLY A 37 9.46 -3.60 -11.57
C GLY A 37 8.69 -4.22 -12.73
N ILE A 38 9.01 -5.45 -13.05
CA ILE A 38 8.42 -6.19 -14.17
C ILE A 38 7.80 -7.47 -13.64
N LEU A 39 6.50 -7.68 -13.94
CA LEU A 39 5.84 -8.97 -13.69
C LEU A 39 6.18 -9.89 -14.86
N GLU A 40 6.70 -11.08 -14.57
CA GLU A 40 7.11 -12.05 -15.57
C GLU A 40 6.39 -13.39 -15.37
N ARG A 41 5.92 -13.95 -16.49
CA ARG A 41 5.34 -15.28 -16.52
C ARG A 41 6.40 -16.33 -16.14
N GLY A 42 6.01 -17.30 -15.32
CA GLY A 42 6.89 -18.37 -14.88
C GLY A 42 7.62 -18.09 -13.56
N LYS A 43 7.58 -16.86 -13.06
CA LYS A 43 8.18 -16.51 -11.77
C LYS A 43 7.18 -16.67 -10.63
N THR A 44 7.70 -16.86 -9.41
CA THR A 44 6.89 -16.94 -8.19
C THR A 44 6.81 -15.58 -7.54
N VAL A 45 5.59 -15.13 -7.24
CA VAL A 45 5.32 -13.90 -6.51
C VAL A 45 4.85 -14.19 -5.09
N VAL A 46 5.12 -13.25 -4.20
CA VAL A 46 4.65 -13.26 -2.80
C VAL A 46 3.62 -12.14 -2.64
N PHE A 47 2.50 -12.46 -1.99
CA PHE A 47 1.44 -11.50 -1.69
C PHE A 47 1.51 -11.15 -0.20
N ASN A 48 1.75 -9.89 0.12
CA ASN A 48 1.77 -9.40 1.50
C ASN A 48 0.69 -8.33 1.70
N PRO A 49 0.01 -8.27 2.84
CA PRO A 49 0.28 -8.98 4.09
C PRO A 49 -0.30 -10.40 4.22
N SER A 50 -0.97 -10.93 3.20
CA SER A 50 -1.55 -12.29 3.26
C SER A 50 -0.50 -13.39 3.42
N GLN A 51 0.76 -13.11 3.09
CA GLN A 51 1.90 -14.03 3.21
C GLN A 51 1.71 -15.33 2.43
N LYS A 52 1.22 -15.20 1.20
CA LYS A 52 1.01 -16.30 0.27
C LYS A 52 1.95 -16.16 -0.92
N ALA A 53 2.41 -17.28 -1.46
CA ALA A 53 3.27 -17.30 -2.63
C ALA A 53 2.65 -18.17 -3.71
N ALA A 54 2.82 -17.78 -4.97
CA ALA A 54 2.29 -18.54 -6.10
C ALA A 54 3.07 -18.25 -7.39
N GLY A 55 3.14 -19.26 -8.25
CA GLY A 55 3.72 -19.09 -9.59
C GLY A 55 2.75 -18.35 -10.51
N VAL A 56 3.28 -17.43 -11.30
CA VAL A 56 2.54 -16.70 -12.33
C VAL A 56 2.45 -17.60 -13.56
N LYS A 57 1.26 -18.07 -13.88
CA LYS A 57 1.02 -18.97 -15.02
C LYS A 57 0.90 -18.20 -16.34
N ASP A 58 0.12 -17.13 -16.33
CA ASP A 58 -0.10 -16.28 -17.50
C ASP A 58 -0.46 -14.85 -17.07
N ILE A 59 -0.23 -13.90 -17.96
CA ILE A 59 -0.52 -12.49 -17.75
C ILE A 59 -1.45 -12.03 -18.86
N GLU A 60 -2.56 -11.39 -18.54
CA GLU A 60 -3.52 -10.89 -19.50
C GLU A 60 -3.64 -9.36 -19.42
N MET A 61 -3.51 -8.72 -20.58
CA MET A 61 -3.77 -7.29 -20.78
C MET A 61 -4.58 -7.13 -22.07
N HIS A 62 -5.63 -6.31 -22.02
CA HIS A 62 -6.47 -6.04 -23.19
C HIS A 62 -6.95 -7.31 -23.92
N HIS A 63 -7.31 -8.34 -23.14
CA HIS A 63 -7.79 -9.66 -23.63
C HIS A 63 -6.74 -10.46 -24.41
N THR A 64 -5.46 -10.12 -24.26
CA THR A 64 -4.34 -10.86 -24.86
C THR A 64 -3.35 -11.34 -23.82
N SER A 65 -2.76 -12.51 -24.07
CA SER A 65 -1.72 -13.09 -23.22
C SER A 65 -0.38 -12.39 -23.45
N HIS A 66 0.34 -12.13 -22.37
CA HIS A 66 1.65 -11.48 -22.39
C HIS A 66 2.64 -12.26 -21.53
N ALA A 67 3.92 -12.23 -21.89
CA ALA A 67 4.99 -12.84 -21.11
C ALA A 67 5.45 -11.92 -19.96
N LYS A 68 5.27 -10.62 -20.10
CA LYS A 68 5.72 -9.59 -19.15
C LYS A 68 4.71 -8.44 -19.05
N ALA A 69 4.72 -7.79 -17.89
CA ALA A 69 4.00 -6.52 -17.68
C ALA A 69 4.96 -5.52 -17.04
N GLU A 70 4.85 -4.27 -17.47
CA GLU A 70 5.72 -3.15 -17.07
C GLU A 70 4.97 -2.16 -16.17
N PRO A 71 5.71 -1.28 -15.44
CA PRO A 71 5.07 -0.22 -14.66
C PRO A 71 4.08 0.59 -15.48
N GLY A 72 2.90 0.82 -14.89
CA GLY A 72 1.78 1.48 -15.54
C GLY A 72 0.76 0.54 -16.18
N ASP A 73 1.11 -0.72 -16.41
CA ASP A 73 0.20 -1.69 -17.01
C ASP A 73 -0.85 -2.17 -16.01
N ASN A 74 -2.12 -2.21 -16.44
CA ASN A 74 -3.20 -2.85 -15.71
C ASN A 74 -3.30 -4.30 -16.19
N VAL A 75 -3.16 -5.24 -15.27
CA VAL A 75 -3.06 -6.66 -15.60
C VAL A 75 -3.94 -7.53 -14.73
N GLY A 76 -4.42 -8.61 -15.33
CA GLY A 76 -4.88 -9.79 -14.60
C GLY A 76 -3.84 -10.90 -14.82
N PHE A 77 -3.52 -11.65 -13.78
CA PHE A 77 -2.55 -12.73 -13.92
C PHE A 77 -3.02 -13.97 -13.17
N ASN A 78 -2.92 -15.10 -13.86
CA ASN A 78 -3.32 -16.38 -13.31
C ASN A 78 -2.21 -16.93 -12.40
N VAL A 79 -2.57 -17.33 -11.19
CA VAL A 79 -1.63 -17.88 -10.20
C VAL A 79 -1.99 -19.32 -9.87
N ARG A 80 -0.96 -20.13 -9.61
CA ARG A 80 -1.11 -21.55 -9.29
C ARG A 80 -1.17 -21.77 -7.79
N GLY A 81 -2.04 -22.69 -7.37
CA GLY A 81 -2.03 -23.22 -6.01
C GLY A 81 -2.66 -22.31 -4.96
N LEU A 82 -3.34 -21.24 -5.35
CA LEU A 82 -4.07 -20.36 -4.43
C LEU A 82 -5.56 -20.36 -4.75
N ALA A 83 -6.38 -20.35 -3.71
CA ALA A 83 -7.79 -20.05 -3.81
C ALA A 83 -8.01 -18.53 -3.84
N ALA A 84 -9.15 -18.08 -4.39
CA ALA A 84 -9.44 -16.66 -4.49
C ALA A 84 -9.52 -15.95 -3.12
N ASN A 85 -9.82 -16.69 -2.05
CA ASN A 85 -9.88 -16.16 -0.69
C ASN A 85 -8.54 -16.20 0.07
N ASP A 86 -7.48 -16.75 -0.51
CA ASP A 86 -6.13 -16.74 0.07
C ASP A 86 -5.46 -15.37 -0.05
N ILE A 87 -5.85 -14.60 -1.05
CA ILE A 87 -5.35 -13.26 -1.31
C ILE A 87 -6.53 -12.30 -1.44
N ARG A 88 -6.29 -11.00 -1.31
CA ARG A 88 -7.38 -10.02 -1.27
C ARG A 88 -6.93 -8.66 -1.76
N ARG A 89 -7.90 -7.78 -2.04
CA ARG A 89 -7.64 -6.37 -2.25
C ARG A 89 -6.86 -5.79 -1.06
N GLY A 90 -5.82 -5.02 -1.35
CA GLY A 90 -4.92 -4.46 -0.34
C GLY A 90 -3.61 -5.22 -0.20
N ASP A 91 -3.53 -6.46 -0.71
CA ASP A 91 -2.25 -7.14 -0.85
C ASP A 91 -1.40 -6.46 -1.93
N VAL A 92 -0.09 -6.57 -1.77
CA VAL A 92 0.87 -6.16 -2.79
C VAL A 92 1.69 -7.38 -3.20
N ALA A 93 1.79 -7.61 -4.51
CA ALA A 93 2.60 -8.68 -5.06
C ALA A 93 4.02 -8.19 -5.32
N GLY A 94 5.00 -9.03 -5.01
CA GLY A 94 6.42 -8.82 -5.28
C GLY A 94 7.16 -10.13 -5.35
N TYR A 95 8.46 -10.10 -5.66
CA TYR A 95 9.28 -11.30 -5.68
C TYR A 95 9.90 -11.56 -4.30
N GLY A 96 10.26 -12.82 -4.03
CA GLY A 96 10.76 -13.24 -2.74
C GLY A 96 12.15 -12.70 -2.36
N ASP A 97 12.91 -12.18 -3.32
CA ASP A 97 14.21 -11.53 -3.07
C ASP A 97 14.07 -10.10 -2.51
N ASN A 98 12.91 -9.48 -2.72
CA ASN A 98 12.57 -8.19 -2.13
C ASN A 98 11.06 -8.12 -1.94
N GLU A 99 10.58 -8.72 -0.87
CA GLU A 99 9.16 -8.81 -0.58
C GLU A 99 8.53 -7.46 -0.24
N PRO A 100 7.26 -7.22 -0.62
CA PRO A 100 6.54 -6.04 -0.18
C PRO A 100 6.49 -5.96 1.36
N MET A 101 6.81 -4.79 1.91
CA MET A 101 6.72 -4.55 3.35
C MET A 101 5.28 -4.43 3.79
N PHE A 102 5.02 -4.83 5.02
CA PHE A 102 3.73 -4.62 5.67
C PHE A 102 3.90 -4.41 7.17
N VAL A 103 2.94 -3.75 7.77
CA VAL A 103 2.89 -3.47 9.20
C VAL A 103 1.78 -4.33 9.81
N ARG A 104 2.12 -5.11 10.84
CA ARG A 104 1.16 -5.95 11.55
C ARG A 104 0.39 -5.12 12.58
N HIS A 105 -0.72 -5.70 13.08
CA HIS A 105 -1.56 -5.04 14.07
C HIS A 105 -0.85 -4.73 15.41
N ASP A 106 0.27 -5.39 15.69
CA ASP A 106 1.10 -5.21 16.88
C ASP A 106 2.39 -4.40 16.60
N GLU A 107 2.53 -3.89 15.39
CA GLU A 107 3.65 -3.07 14.94
C GLU A 107 3.19 -1.64 14.68
N THR A 108 4.13 -0.71 14.52
CA THR A 108 3.83 0.69 14.27
C THR A 108 4.64 1.23 13.10
N PHE A 109 4.19 2.35 12.54
CA PHE A 109 4.98 3.12 11.59
C PHE A 109 4.82 4.61 11.89
N VAL A 110 5.84 5.39 11.51
CA VAL A 110 5.83 6.84 11.63
C VAL A 110 5.51 7.44 10.27
N GLY A 111 4.53 8.32 10.23
CA GLY A 111 4.14 9.05 9.02
C GLY A 111 4.20 10.55 9.20
N GLN A 112 4.54 11.25 8.13
CA GLN A 112 4.41 12.70 8.01
C GLN A 112 3.05 12.99 7.41
N VAL A 113 2.19 13.73 8.13
CA VAL A 113 0.83 14.01 7.70
C VAL A 113 0.57 15.50 7.58
N GLN A 114 -0.30 15.84 6.64
CA GLN A 114 -0.88 17.17 6.49
C GLN A 114 -2.38 17.06 6.77
N LEU A 115 -2.85 17.74 7.80
CA LEU A 115 -4.27 17.77 8.14
C LEU A 115 -5.01 18.77 7.25
N MET A 116 -6.16 18.35 6.77
CA MET A 116 -7.06 19.16 5.96
C MET A 116 -8.18 19.73 6.85
N ASP A 117 -9.36 19.97 6.31
CA ASP A 117 -10.49 20.49 7.06
C ASP A 117 -11.09 19.40 7.96
N ILE A 118 -10.86 19.51 9.26
CA ILE A 118 -11.34 18.57 10.27
C ILE A 118 -12.30 19.29 11.23
N PRO A 119 -13.41 18.64 11.62
CA PRO A 119 -14.42 19.28 12.48
C PRO A 119 -13.98 19.44 13.93
N LYS A 120 -13.03 18.61 14.39
CA LYS A 120 -12.53 18.62 15.78
C LYS A 120 -11.04 18.38 15.81
N ALA A 121 -10.38 18.85 16.86
CA ALA A 121 -8.98 18.53 17.12
C ALA A 121 -8.80 17.01 17.27
N ILE A 122 -7.68 16.52 16.74
CA ILE A 122 -7.33 15.10 16.75
C ILE A 122 -6.30 14.85 17.84
N GLY A 123 -6.51 13.81 18.64
CA GLY A 123 -5.59 13.38 19.68
C GLY A 123 -5.25 11.89 19.56
N VAL A 124 -4.45 11.41 20.51
CA VAL A 124 -4.12 10.00 20.64
C VAL A 124 -5.40 9.17 20.82
N GLY A 125 -5.46 8.03 20.13
CA GLY A 125 -6.62 7.15 20.14
C GLY A 125 -7.54 7.29 18.95
N TYR A 126 -7.42 8.37 18.18
CA TYR A 126 -8.17 8.54 16.93
C TYR A 126 -7.86 7.42 15.96
N THR A 127 -8.90 6.79 15.40
CA THR A 127 -8.75 5.56 14.59
C THR A 127 -9.57 5.64 13.30
N PRO A 128 -9.18 6.54 12.37
CA PRO A 128 -9.86 6.65 11.07
C PRO A 128 -9.40 5.57 10.09
N VAL A 129 -10.02 5.53 8.91
CA VAL A 129 -9.64 4.61 7.83
C VAL A 129 -8.52 5.22 6.98
N PHE A 130 -7.42 4.50 6.85
CA PHE A 130 -6.33 4.83 5.94
C PHE A 130 -6.54 4.14 4.60
N HIS A 131 -6.35 4.90 3.54
CA HIS A 131 -6.34 4.42 2.16
C HIS A 131 -4.90 4.48 1.66
N ALA A 132 -4.24 3.34 1.57
CA ALA A 132 -2.89 3.21 1.05
C ALA A 132 -2.93 2.28 -0.17
N HIS A 133 -2.52 2.77 -1.35
CA HIS A 133 -2.69 2.07 -2.63
C HIS A 133 -4.12 1.50 -2.76
N THR A 134 -4.32 0.18 -2.74
CA THR A 134 -5.65 -0.43 -2.79
C THR A 134 -6.20 -0.83 -1.41
N ALA A 135 -5.37 -0.74 -0.35
CA ALA A 135 -5.75 -1.14 1.00
C ALA A 135 -6.59 -0.07 1.70
N GLN A 136 -7.55 -0.53 2.49
CA GLN A 136 -8.39 0.31 3.36
C GLN A 136 -8.37 -0.33 4.75
N VAL A 137 -7.66 0.29 5.69
CA VAL A 137 -7.46 -0.24 7.04
C VAL A 137 -7.66 0.87 8.06
N ALA A 138 -8.42 0.60 9.11
CA ALA A 138 -8.52 1.51 10.26
C ALA A 138 -7.17 1.52 11.00
N VAL A 139 -6.63 2.71 11.22
CA VAL A 139 -5.31 2.90 11.83
C VAL A 139 -5.41 3.87 12.98
N ARG A 140 -4.85 3.49 14.13
CA ARG A 140 -4.90 4.30 15.35
C ARG A 140 -3.70 5.24 15.44
N PHE A 141 -3.95 6.49 15.84
CA PHE A 141 -2.95 7.45 16.24
C PHE A 141 -2.48 7.07 17.66
N VAL A 142 -1.27 6.53 17.79
CA VAL A 142 -0.76 6.07 19.09
C VAL A 142 0.12 7.09 19.77
N GLU A 143 0.78 7.96 19.00
CA GLU A 143 1.66 9.01 19.53
C GLU A 143 1.76 10.17 18.56
N LEU A 144 1.55 11.39 19.03
CA LEU A 144 1.79 12.61 18.26
C LEU A 144 3.22 13.04 18.57
N LEU A 145 4.14 12.84 17.61
CA LEU A 145 5.57 13.01 17.85
C LEU A 145 6.01 14.48 17.78
N GLU A 146 5.57 15.20 16.75
CA GLU A 146 5.95 16.59 16.53
C GLU A 146 4.92 17.29 15.65
N ASN A 147 4.58 18.54 16.02
CA ASN A 147 3.92 19.43 15.08
C ASN A 147 4.99 20.07 14.19
N SER A 148 4.99 19.73 12.92
CA SER A 148 6.05 20.13 11.98
C SER A 148 6.09 21.64 11.70
N LYS A 149 4.97 22.36 11.89
CA LYS A 149 4.87 23.79 11.68
C LYS A 149 5.41 24.58 12.87
N THR A 150 5.02 24.21 14.09
CA THR A 150 5.38 24.92 15.32
C THR A 150 6.63 24.36 15.97
N LYS A 151 7.10 23.19 15.55
CA LYS A 151 8.22 22.44 16.15
C LYS A 151 7.96 21.98 17.58
N GLU A 152 6.70 22.00 18.02
CA GLU A 152 6.30 21.49 19.31
C GLU A 152 6.47 19.97 19.37
N ALA A 153 7.20 19.47 20.36
CA ALA A 153 7.35 18.05 20.61
C ALA A 153 6.14 17.52 21.39
N ASN A 154 5.67 16.34 21.01
CA ASN A 154 4.54 15.66 21.66
C ASN A 154 3.31 16.57 21.89
N PRO A 155 2.78 17.20 20.83
CA PRO A 155 1.60 18.06 21.00
C PRO A 155 0.41 17.24 21.53
N ALA A 156 -0.44 17.85 22.33
CA ALA A 156 -1.61 17.18 22.89
C ALA A 156 -2.68 16.93 21.82
N PHE A 157 -2.79 17.85 20.86
CA PHE A 157 -3.81 17.81 19.80
C PHE A 157 -3.24 18.36 18.49
N LEU A 158 -3.84 17.91 17.39
CA LEU A 158 -3.65 18.45 16.06
C LEU A 158 -4.96 19.02 15.55
N LYS A 159 -4.87 20.10 14.77
CA LYS A 159 -6.04 20.81 14.24
C LYS A 159 -5.92 21.07 12.74
N THR A 160 -6.99 21.57 12.14
CA THR A 160 -7.02 21.92 10.71
C THR A 160 -5.80 22.71 10.29
N GLY A 161 -5.16 22.25 9.23
CA GLY A 161 -3.99 22.90 8.65
C GLY A 161 -2.66 22.50 9.28
N ASP A 162 -2.64 21.75 10.37
CA ASP A 162 -1.40 21.28 10.98
C ASP A 162 -0.70 20.22 10.11
N ALA A 163 0.62 20.23 10.16
CA ALA A 163 1.46 19.17 9.65
C ALA A 163 2.18 18.52 10.83
N ALA A 164 2.31 17.20 10.84
CA ALA A 164 2.84 16.51 12.00
C ALA A 164 3.52 15.18 11.66
N LEU A 165 4.47 14.79 12.51
CA LEU A 165 4.97 13.42 12.57
C LEU A 165 4.14 12.67 13.61
N VAL A 166 3.59 11.53 13.22
CA VAL A 166 2.69 10.74 14.05
C VAL A 166 3.09 9.27 13.98
N ARG A 167 3.03 8.59 15.12
CA ARG A 167 3.18 7.14 15.18
C ARG A 167 1.81 6.51 15.06
N PHE A 168 1.68 5.59 14.10
CA PHE A 168 0.44 4.92 13.75
C PHE A 168 0.53 3.42 14.00
N GLN A 169 -0.59 2.83 14.40
CA GLN A 169 -0.72 1.39 14.57
C GLN A 169 -1.95 0.90 13.80
N PRO A 170 -1.77 0.06 12.76
CA PRO A 170 -2.92 -0.47 12.05
C PRO A 170 -3.68 -1.48 12.89
N THR A 171 -4.99 -1.58 12.68
CA THR A 171 -5.85 -2.55 13.38
C THR A 171 -5.80 -3.93 12.72
N LYS A 172 -5.30 -4.00 11.48
CA LYS A 172 -5.08 -5.22 10.69
C LYS A 172 -3.74 -5.09 9.98
N PRO A 173 -3.13 -6.19 9.54
CA PRO A 173 -1.94 -6.10 8.71
C PRO A 173 -2.19 -5.24 7.48
N MET A 174 -1.29 -4.33 7.19
CA MET A 174 -1.40 -3.37 6.10
C MET A 174 -0.09 -3.28 5.33
N ALA A 175 -0.11 -3.54 4.03
CA ALA A 175 1.05 -3.34 3.18
C ALA A 175 1.28 -1.84 2.99
N ILE A 176 2.46 -1.38 3.32
CA ILE A 176 2.92 -0.01 3.11
C ILE A 176 4.45 -0.01 3.07
N GLU A 177 5.02 0.84 2.24
CA GLU A 177 6.46 0.98 2.09
C GLU A 177 6.95 2.32 2.64
N GLN A 178 8.23 2.40 2.98
CA GLN A 178 8.85 3.66 3.36
C GLN A 178 9.10 4.54 2.14
N MET A 179 8.99 5.86 2.31
CA MET A 179 9.12 6.82 1.23
C MET A 179 10.50 6.79 0.56
N ASP A 180 11.55 6.50 1.31
CA ASP A 180 12.91 6.42 0.78
C ASP A 180 13.14 5.21 -0.13
N ALA A 181 12.32 4.16 0.00
CA ALA A 181 12.42 2.94 -0.80
C ALA A 181 11.40 2.91 -1.95
N PHE A 182 10.13 3.14 -1.64
CA PHE A 182 9.03 3.09 -2.62
C PHE A 182 8.05 4.24 -2.38
N PRO A 183 8.34 5.44 -2.93
CA PRO A 183 7.44 6.59 -2.76
C PRO A 183 6.01 6.30 -3.20
N GLU A 184 5.83 5.52 -4.26
CA GLU A 184 4.53 5.18 -4.84
C GLU A 184 3.63 4.39 -3.87
N LEU A 185 4.23 3.64 -2.94
CA LEU A 185 3.53 2.80 -1.98
C LEU A 185 3.64 3.31 -0.54
N SER A 186 4.24 4.50 -0.35
CA SER A 186 4.37 5.15 0.95
C SER A 186 3.22 6.09 1.26
N ARG A 187 2.50 6.54 0.24
CA ARG A 187 1.45 7.56 0.36
C ARG A 187 0.16 6.95 0.89
N PHE A 188 -0.50 7.69 1.76
CA PHE A 188 -1.82 7.32 2.25
C PHE A 188 -2.71 8.56 2.38
N ALA A 189 -4.01 8.34 2.26
CA ALA A 189 -5.03 9.32 2.59
C ALA A 189 -5.81 8.82 3.81
N ILE A 190 -6.18 9.73 4.70
CA ILE A 190 -6.98 9.41 5.88
C ILE A 190 -8.39 9.91 5.62
N ARG A 191 -9.37 9.02 5.72
CA ARG A 191 -10.77 9.35 5.50
C ARG A 191 -11.58 9.08 6.75
N ASP A 192 -12.49 10.00 7.04
CA ASP A 192 -13.42 9.90 8.14
C ASP A 192 -14.73 10.61 7.77
N MET A 193 -15.85 10.02 8.14
CA MET A 193 -17.20 10.56 7.89
C MET A 193 -17.42 10.97 6.42
N GLY A 194 -16.89 10.16 5.48
CA GLY A 194 -17.05 10.38 4.04
C GLY A 194 -16.17 11.48 3.45
N LYS A 195 -15.21 12.01 4.21
CA LYS A 195 -14.30 13.07 3.77
C LYS A 195 -12.84 12.65 3.92
N THR A 196 -11.97 13.17 3.06
CA THR A 196 -10.53 13.10 3.26
C THR A 196 -10.12 14.16 4.29
N VAL A 197 -9.64 13.72 5.45
CA VAL A 197 -9.26 14.61 6.56
C VAL A 197 -7.77 14.87 6.64
N ALA A 198 -6.96 13.99 6.05
CA ALA A 198 -5.51 14.15 6.01
C ALA A 198 -4.91 13.34 4.88
N ALA A 199 -3.68 13.70 4.51
CA ALA A 199 -2.86 12.92 3.60
C ALA A 199 -1.43 12.89 4.12
N GLY A 200 -0.69 11.83 3.83
CA GLY A 200 0.67 11.71 4.32
C GLY A 200 1.49 10.64 3.63
N VAL A 201 2.70 10.47 4.13
CA VAL A 201 3.64 9.47 3.64
C VAL A 201 4.24 8.69 4.82
N CYS A 202 4.49 7.41 4.61
CA CYS A 202 5.17 6.57 5.59
C CYS A 202 6.67 6.88 5.55
N MET A 203 7.22 7.32 6.69
CA MET A 203 8.63 7.68 6.82
C MET A 203 9.46 6.52 7.35
N LYS A 204 8.93 5.78 8.33
CA LYS A 204 9.66 4.70 8.98
C LYS A 204 8.70 3.62 9.49
N ILE A 205 9.04 2.36 9.25
CA ILE A 205 8.31 1.21 9.76
C ILE A 205 9.10 0.62 10.94
N ASP A 206 8.44 0.48 12.09
CA ASP A 206 9.02 -0.12 13.28
C ASP A 206 8.53 -1.57 13.40
N LYS A 207 9.38 -2.51 12.97
CA LYS A 207 9.11 -3.94 13.04
C LYS A 207 9.47 -4.49 14.43
N LYS A 208 8.68 -5.48 14.91
CA LYS A 208 9.02 -6.27 16.08
C LYS A 208 9.78 -7.55 15.70
#